data_fab21911cf97d03272bc2a55d9789153
#
_entry.id   fab21911cf97d03272bc2a55d9789153
#
_cell.length_a   1.000
_cell.length_b   1.000
_cell.length_c   1.000
_cell.angle_alpha   90.00
_cell.angle_beta   90.00
_cell.angle_gamma   90.00
#
_symmetry.space_group_name_H-M   'P 1'
#
loop_
_entity.id
_entity.type
_entity.pdbx_description
1 polymer ?
#
loop_
_entity_poly.entity_id
_entity_poly.type
_entity_poly.pdbx_seq_one_letter_code
_entity_poly.pdbx_strand_id
1 'polypeptide(L)'
;SGKSFMFRALSNFTRWLKLSGRNPKLLENQFAFEQVSKHLGIVVVDDCDEYLPFKQFYDNITSDITINTKNVSAYTLTFNDAPKFAFTTNYVPKEFDGSSVGRMLFVVFSDYYHQRTEDNDYLETRQIRTDFNKDLFGSNYTEAEWEADINFILQCVRFYLSVASLPVKIEPQMGNIIFRKYLRDMSDNFREWAEGYFAIDENGNGDNLNCEIIREKAYEDYKRFSGVSKITMQKFSKQLKGFCFTCDYIDCLNPEELHTSGGRILRRIEDPITHKKVQKEMIYLRTKQEADCLKNPPPPPPTQAPLPF
;
A
#
# COMPACT_ATOMS: atom_id res chain seq x y z
N SER A 1 15.32 9.10 -4.97
CA SER A 1 13.86 9.17 -5.01
C SER A 1 13.37 10.52 -4.49
N GLY A 2 12.24 11.02 -5.01
CA GLY A 2 11.67 12.34 -4.63
C GLY A 2 11.28 12.47 -3.16
N LYS A 3 11.16 11.37 -2.42
CA LYS A 3 10.77 11.35 -1.01
C LYS A 3 11.69 12.19 -0.12
N SER A 4 12.99 11.89 -0.12
CA SER A 4 13.99 12.63 0.67
C SER A 4 14.18 14.06 0.16
N PHE A 5 13.95 14.28 -1.13
CA PHE A 5 14.07 15.58 -1.76
C PHE A 5 13.04 16.59 -1.24
N MET A 6 11.80 16.14 -0.96
CA MET A 6 10.78 16.99 -0.35
C MET A 6 11.25 17.60 0.99
N PHE A 7 11.96 16.82 1.81
CA PHE A 7 12.48 17.32 3.09
C PHE A 7 13.64 18.30 2.92
N ARG A 8 14.37 18.23 1.80
CA ARG A 8 15.38 19.23 1.46
C ARG A 8 14.75 20.61 1.24
N ALA A 9 13.57 20.69 0.64
CA ALA A 9 12.84 21.95 0.54
C ALA A 9 12.52 22.51 1.94
N LEU A 10 12.01 21.67 2.84
CA LEU A 10 11.64 22.07 4.21
C LEU A 10 12.85 22.52 5.03
N SER A 11 14.08 22.07 4.74
CA SER A 11 15.29 22.50 5.45
C SER A 11 15.57 24.00 5.34
N ASN A 12 14.99 24.68 4.36
CA ASN A 12 15.12 26.15 4.21
C ASN A 12 14.17 26.91 5.16
N PHE A 13 13.21 26.24 5.79
CA PHE A 13 12.18 26.86 6.63
C PHE A 13 12.25 26.43 8.09
N THR A 14 12.77 25.24 8.37
CA THR A 14 12.90 24.72 9.72
C THR A 14 14.18 23.92 9.90
N ARG A 15 14.72 23.89 11.10
CA ARG A 15 15.82 23.01 11.43
C ARG A 15 15.35 21.57 11.42
N TRP A 16 16.14 20.70 10.82
CA TRP A 16 15.85 19.29 10.73
C TRP A 16 17.06 18.44 11.08
N LEU A 17 16.78 17.25 11.59
CA LEU A 17 17.77 16.22 11.84
C LEU A 17 17.48 15.05 10.91
N LYS A 18 18.51 14.63 10.15
CA LYS A 18 18.41 13.44 9.30
C LYS A 18 19.08 12.27 10.02
N LEU A 19 18.31 11.18 10.18
CA LEU A 19 18.79 9.90 10.69
C LEU A 19 18.69 8.85 9.57
N SER A 20 19.63 7.88 9.55
CA SER A 20 19.53 6.76 8.61
C SER A 20 18.58 5.70 9.14
N GLY A 21 17.54 5.40 8.37
CA GLY A 21 16.56 4.34 8.66
C GLY A 21 17.00 2.95 8.19
N ARG A 22 18.18 2.82 7.55
CA ARG A 22 18.71 1.53 7.06
C ARG A 22 19.05 0.54 8.17
N ASN A 23 19.28 1.05 9.38
CA ASN A 23 19.51 0.19 10.53
C ASN A 23 18.19 -0.05 11.27
N PRO A 24 17.61 -1.25 11.23
CA PRO A 24 16.36 -1.56 11.94
C PRO A 24 16.51 -1.48 13.47
N LYS A 25 17.76 -1.44 13.97
CA LYS A 25 18.10 -1.30 15.40
C LYS A 25 18.45 0.13 15.79
N LEU A 26 17.99 1.12 15.05
CA LEU A 26 18.28 2.53 15.29
C LEU A 26 18.00 2.94 16.75
N LEU A 27 16.88 2.50 17.31
CA LEU A 27 16.47 2.84 18.68
C LEU A 27 17.16 2.04 19.79
N GLU A 28 17.93 1.00 19.46
CA GLU A 28 18.80 0.33 20.44
C GLU A 28 19.98 1.24 20.86
N ASN A 29 20.30 2.26 20.03
CA ASN A 29 21.26 3.27 20.40
C ASN A 29 20.59 4.34 21.27
N GLN A 30 20.89 4.37 22.57
CA GLN A 30 20.35 5.34 23.52
C GLN A 30 20.66 6.80 23.17
N PHE A 31 21.66 7.06 22.33
CA PHE A 31 22.07 8.39 21.85
C PHE A 31 21.57 8.70 20.44
N ALA A 32 20.65 7.91 19.90
CA ALA A 32 20.13 8.11 18.54
C ALA A 32 19.59 9.53 18.34
N PHE A 33 19.07 10.15 19.39
CA PHE A 33 18.45 11.47 19.38
C PHE A 33 19.29 12.56 20.09
N GLU A 34 20.61 12.33 20.32
CA GLU A 34 21.44 13.29 21.05
C GLU A 34 21.48 14.71 20.44
N GLN A 35 21.22 14.82 19.13
CA GLN A 35 21.18 16.10 18.41
C GLN A 35 19.79 16.77 18.41
N VAL A 36 18.79 16.11 18.97
CA VAL A 36 17.43 16.69 19.06
C VAL A 36 17.43 17.80 20.10
N SER A 37 16.84 18.93 19.76
CA SER A 37 16.69 20.07 20.66
C SER A 37 15.30 20.71 20.45
N LYS A 38 14.87 21.56 21.38
CA LYS A 38 13.60 22.26 21.29
C LYS A 38 13.49 23.21 20.07
N HIS A 39 14.60 23.50 19.40
CA HIS A 39 14.61 24.33 18.18
C HIS A 39 14.60 23.49 16.89
N LEU A 40 14.50 22.17 17.03
CA LEU A 40 14.42 21.25 15.91
C LEU A 40 12.95 21.04 15.54
N GLY A 41 12.56 21.36 14.30
CA GLY A 41 11.18 21.18 13.86
C GLY A 41 10.86 19.74 13.45
N ILE A 42 11.81 19.05 12.78
CA ILE A 42 11.57 17.73 12.19
C ILE A 42 12.78 16.81 12.38
N VAL A 43 12.49 15.57 12.76
CA VAL A 43 13.42 14.44 12.65
C VAL A 43 13.00 13.60 11.45
N VAL A 44 13.85 13.48 10.44
CA VAL A 44 13.63 12.66 9.26
C VAL A 44 14.43 11.38 9.37
N VAL A 45 13.75 10.26 9.54
CA VAL A 45 14.34 8.91 9.45
C VAL A 45 14.29 8.49 7.98
N ASP A 46 15.43 8.61 7.30
CA ASP A 46 15.49 8.50 5.84
C ASP A 46 15.90 7.11 5.39
N ASP A 47 15.26 6.65 4.30
CA ASP A 47 15.52 5.36 3.65
C ASP A 47 15.34 4.18 4.62
N CYS A 48 14.16 4.13 5.26
CA CYS A 48 13.84 3.12 6.26
C CYS A 48 13.82 1.72 5.64
N ASP A 49 14.53 0.81 6.33
CA ASP A 49 14.51 -0.62 6.04
C ASP A 49 13.10 -1.22 6.23
N GLU A 50 12.80 -2.30 5.50
CA GLU A 50 11.50 -2.98 5.60
C GLU A 50 11.23 -3.59 6.99
N TYR A 51 12.29 -3.85 7.75
CA TYR A 51 12.24 -4.42 9.11
C TYR A 51 12.30 -3.37 10.21
N LEU A 52 12.38 -2.07 9.87
CA LEU A 52 12.36 -1.02 10.89
C LEU A 52 11.05 -1.09 11.67
N PRO A 53 11.10 -1.29 13.01
CA PRO A 53 9.90 -1.45 13.82
C PRO A 53 9.28 -0.09 14.13
N PHE A 54 8.41 0.41 13.25
CA PHE A 54 7.78 1.73 13.40
C PHE A 54 7.05 1.92 14.74
N LYS A 55 6.52 0.85 15.32
CA LYS A 55 5.85 0.91 16.63
C LYS A 55 6.76 1.40 17.76
N GLN A 56 8.06 1.17 17.68
CA GLN A 56 9.01 1.64 18.69
C GLN A 56 9.14 3.17 18.72
N PHE A 57 8.74 3.86 17.64
CA PHE A 57 8.71 5.32 17.60
C PHE A 57 7.43 5.93 18.17
N TYR A 58 6.42 5.12 18.50
CA TYR A 58 5.12 5.65 18.90
C TYR A 58 5.20 6.52 20.15
N ASP A 59 5.97 6.11 21.15
CA ASP A 59 6.17 6.91 22.37
C ASP A 59 6.83 8.25 22.04
N ASN A 60 7.81 8.27 21.14
CA ASN A 60 8.48 9.51 20.70
C ASN A 60 7.55 10.43 19.88
N ILE A 61 6.51 9.88 19.27
CA ILE A 61 5.56 10.62 18.42
C ILE A 61 4.39 11.16 19.23
N THR A 62 3.98 10.47 20.29
CA THR A 62 2.73 10.77 21.02
C THR A 62 2.91 11.27 22.44
N SER A 63 4.14 11.28 22.95
CA SER A 63 4.47 11.64 24.32
C SER A 63 5.66 12.59 24.40
N ASP A 64 6.03 12.97 25.61
CA ASP A 64 7.27 13.67 25.88
C ASP A 64 8.47 12.79 25.48
N ILE A 65 9.52 13.40 24.95
CA ILE A 65 10.73 12.66 24.51
C ILE A 65 11.91 12.96 25.43
N THR A 66 12.52 11.91 25.97
CA THR A 66 13.75 12.02 26.75
C THR A 66 14.96 11.89 25.83
N ILE A 67 15.84 12.88 25.87
CA ILE A 67 17.05 12.97 25.07
C ILE A 67 18.25 12.62 25.95
N ASN A 68 18.88 11.50 25.62
CA ASN A 68 20.13 11.09 26.22
C ASN A 68 21.31 11.69 25.44
N THR A 69 22.18 12.37 26.12
CA THR A 69 23.39 13.01 25.55
C THR A 69 24.64 12.43 26.17
N LYS A 70 25.73 12.34 25.39
CA LYS A 70 26.99 11.88 25.92
C LYS A 70 27.59 12.93 26.86
N ASN A 71 28.04 12.49 28.04
CA ASN A 71 28.74 13.32 29.05
C ASN A 71 27.90 14.51 29.58
N VAL A 72 26.62 14.55 29.35
CA VAL A 72 25.71 15.56 29.86
C VAL A 72 24.44 14.89 30.42
N SER A 73 23.81 15.49 31.40
CA SER A 73 22.55 14.97 31.94
C SER A 73 21.47 14.91 30.85
N ALA A 74 20.70 13.82 30.84
CA ALA A 74 19.54 13.69 29.98
C ALA A 74 18.51 14.79 30.31
N TYR A 75 17.77 15.21 29.29
CA TYR A 75 16.69 16.16 29.43
C TYR A 75 15.44 15.70 28.67
N THR A 76 14.29 16.21 29.07
CA THR A 76 13.00 15.84 28.45
C THR A 76 12.40 17.05 27.74
N LEU A 77 11.98 16.85 26.50
CA LEU A 77 11.15 17.79 25.76
C LEU A 77 9.70 17.38 25.90
N THR A 78 8.84 18.35 26.21
CA THR A 78 7.40 18.12 26.22
C THR A 78 6.90 17.81 24.81
N PHE A 79 5.77 17.14 24.68
CA PHE A 79 5.18 16.83 23.38
C PHE A 79 5.03 18.06 22.47
N ASN A 80 4.74 19.23 23.02
CA ASN A 80 4.59 20.46 22.26
C ASN A 80 5.93 21.01 21.76
N ASP A 81 7.02 20.82 22.50
CA ASP A 81 8.37 21.25 22.17
C ASP A 81 9.16 20.17 21.36
N ALA A 82 8.62 18.96 21.31
CA ALA A 82 9.24 17.85 20.61
C ALA A 82 9.13 18.01 19.08
N PRO A 83 10.17 17.65 18.30
CA PRO A 83 10.13 17.70 16.85
C PRO A 83 9.11 16.70 16.31
N LYS A 84 8.56 16.98 15.13
CA LYS A 84 7.73 16.02 14.41
C LYS A 84 8.60 15.00 13.71
N PHE A 85 8.11 13.77 13.60
CA PHE A 85 8.84 12.68 12.94
C PHE A 85 8.31 12.47 11.52
N ALA A 86 9.24 12.27 10.60
CA ALA A 86 8.93 11.88 9.23
C ALA A 86 9.80 10.67 8.84
N PHE A 87 9.22 9.75 8.10
CA PHE A 87 9.87 8.52 7.67
C PHE A 87 9.81 8.43 6.15
N THR A 88 10.93 8.14 5.49
CA THR A 88 10.92 7.79 4.07
C THR A 88 11.24 6.32 3.91
N THR A 89 10.51 5.63 3.07
CA THR A 89 10.73 4.21 2.80
C THR A 89 10.29 3.86 1.38
N ASN A 90 10.87 2.81 0.82
CA ASN A 90 10.43 2.18 -0.43
C ASN A 90 9.46 1.02 -0.15
N TYR A 91 9.24 0.70 1.12
CA TYR A 91 8.46 -0.44 1.56
C TYR A 91 7.18 0.01 2.25
N VAL A 92 6.14 -0.79 2.16
CA VAL A 92 4.96 -0.62 3.01
C VAL A 92 5.28 -1.23 4.38
N PRO A 93 5.02 -0.51 5.48
CA PRO A 93 5.26 -1.05 6.82
C PRO A 93 4.60 -2.41 7.01
N LYS A 94 5.30 -3.36 7.64
CA LYS A 94 4.76 -4.71 7.90
C LYS A 94 3.57 -4.66 8.85
N GLU A 95 3.66 -3.81 9.85
CA GLU A 95 2.63 -3.61 10.86
C GLU A 95 1.73 -2.45 10.45
N PHE A 96 0.64 -2.79 9.76
CA PHE A 96 -0.34 -1.83 9.28
C PHE A 96 -1.68 -2.14 9.93
N ASP A 97 -1.85 -1.69 11.16
CA ASP A 97 -3.07 -1.84 11.95
C ASP A 97 -3.74 -0.48 12.23
N GLY A 98 -4.91 -0.50 12.87
CA GLY A 98 -5.64 0.70 13.21
C GLY A 98 -4.86 1.66 14.12
N SER A 99 -3.95 1.14 14.95
CA SER A 99 -3.07 1.94 15.81
C SER A 99 -2.05 2.73 14.99
N SER A 100 -1.47 2.11 13.95
CA SER A 100 -0.53 2.75 13.03
C SER A 100 -1.20 3.84 12.20
N VAL A 101 -2.38 3.55 11.65
CA VAL A 101 -3.18 4.51 10.86
C VAL A 101 -3.58 5.71 11.71
N GLY A 102 -3.86 5.51 13.00
CA GLY A 102 -4.20 6.57 13.92
C GLY A 102 -3.07 7.57 14.20
N ARG A 103 -1.81 7.14 14.10
CA ARG A 103 -0.62 7.92 14.49
C ARG A 103 0.21 8.41 13.32
N MET A 104 0.04 7.86 12.13
CA MET A 104 0.85 8.17 10.96
C MET A 104 -0.02 8.65 9.81
N LEU A 105 0.42 9.69 9.12
CA LEU A 105 -0.12 10.10 7.84
C LEU A 105 0.77 9.50 6.74
N PHE A 106 0.19 8.62 5.94
CA PHE A 106 0.90 7.98 4.83
C PHE A 106 0.73 8.81 3.56
N VAL A 107 1.85 9.13 2.92
CA VAL A 107 1.88 9.87 1.65
C VAL A 107 2.55 8.98 0.61
N VAL A 108 1.84 8.68 -0.46
CA VAL A 108 2.36 7.86 -1.57
C VAL A 108 2.84 8.79 -2.68
N PHE A 109 4.11 8.65 -3.06
CA PHE A 109 4.68 9.37 -4.19
C PHE A 109 4.38 8.63 -5.49
N SER A 110 4.17 9.38 -6.56
CA SER A 110 4.06 8.86 -7.92
C SER A 110 5.37 8.18 -8.35
N ASP A 111 5.25 7.16 -9.18
CA ASP A 111 6.38 6.49 -9.82
C ASP A 111 6.85 7.20 -11.09
N TYR A 112 6.41 8.45 -11.33
CA TYR A 112 6.71 9.23 -12.53
C TYR A 112 8.20 9.25 -12.91
N TYR A 113 9.10 9.40 -11.93
CA TYR A 113 10.55 9.41 -12.16
C TYR A 113 11.19 8.01 -12.19
N HIS A 114 10.41 6.95 -11.93
CA HIS A 114 10.88 5.56 -11.91
C HIS A 114 10.10 4.68 -12.89
N GLN A 115 9.26 5.30 -13.72
CA GLN A 115 8.46 4.58 -14.68
C GLN A 115 9.35 4.02 -15.77
N ARG A 116 9.32 2.70 -15.93
CA ARG A 116 10.00 1.98 -17.00
C ARG A 116 9.00 1.72 -18.11
N THR A 117 9.34 2.11 -19.33
CA THR A 117 8.52 1.91 -20.51
C THR A 117 9.37 1.35 -21.64
N GLU A 118 8.74 0.78 -22.65
CA GLU A 118 9.44 0.32 -23.87
C GLU A 118 10.18 1.46 -24.55
N ASP A 119 9.61 2.67 -24.54
CA ASP A 119 10.20 3.87 -25.18
C ASP A 119 11.55 4.28 -24.56
N ASN A 120 11.89 3.79 -23.39
CA ASN A 120 13.15 4.08 -22.70
C ASN A 120 13.98 2.85 -22.39
N ASP A 121 13.77 1.75 -23.11
CA ASP A 121 14.45 0.46 -22.91
C ASP A 121 14.38 -0.02 -21.45
N TYR A 122 13.29 0.26 -20.76
CA TYR A 122 13.09 -0.03 -19.33
C TYR A 122 14.14 0.61 -18.41
N LEU A 123 14.84 1.65 -18.88
CA LEU A 123 15.76 2.44 -18.07
C LEU A 123 15.04 3.63 -17.43
N GLU A 124 15.49 4.04 -16.26
CA GLU A 124 15.05 5.26 -15.62
C GLU A 124 15.65 6.45 -16.35
N THR A 125 14.83 7.21 -17.10
CA THR A 125 15.30 8.32 -17.92
C THR A 125 14.91 9.68 -17.39
N ARG A 126 13.85 9.76 -16.56
CA ARG A 126 13.35 11.04 -16.05
C ARG A 126 14.14 11.50 -14.84
N GLN A 127 14.65 12.70 -14.92
CA GLN A 127 15.33 13.38 -13.83
C GLN A 127 14.64 14.72 -13.56
N ILE A 128 14.55 15.13 -12.30
CA ILE A 128 14.01 16.44 -11.91
C ILE A 128 14.72 17.56 -12.66
N ARG A 129 16.03 17.47 -12.81
CA ARG A 129 16.83 18.45 -13.55
C ARG A 129 16.42 18.58 -15.03
N THR A 130 16.03 17.48 -15.66
CA THR A 130 15.58 17.49 -17.07
C THR A 130 14.23 18.17 -17.20
N ASP A 131 13.28 17.88 -16.28
CA ASP A 131 11.93 18.44 -16.34
C ASP A 131 11.92 19.94 -16.02
N PHE A 132 12.80 20.41 -15.14
CA PHE A 132 12.84 21.80 -14.67
C PHE A 132 14.01 22.61 -15.26
N ASN A 133 14.88 22.02 -16.09
CA ASN A 133 16.10 22.61 -16.65
C ASN A 133 17.07 23.20 -15.61
N LYS A 134 16.99 22.73 -14.35
CA LYS A 134 17.82 23.20 -13.24
C LYS A 134 17.77 22.23 -12.06
N ASP A 135 18.71 22.42 -11.15
CA ASP A 135 18.67 21.77 -9.86
C ASP A 135 17.77 22.57 -8.90
N LEU A 136 16.62 22.00 -8.52
CA LEU A 136 15.71 22.65 -7.58
C LEU A 136 16.41 22.85 -6.21
N PHE A 137 16.21 23.99 -5.59
CA PHE A 137 16.86 24.43 -4.34
C PHE A 137 18.39 24.44 -4.42
N GLY A 138 18.94 24.62 -5.61
CA GLY A 138 20.38 24.69 -5.86
C GLY A 138 20.93 26.12 -5.78
N SER A 139 22.26 26.24 -5.99
CA SER A 139 22.97 27.52 -5.99
C SER A 139 22.55 28.48 -7.12
N ASN A 140 21.90 27.96 -8.15
CA ASN A 140 21.44 28.73 -9.32
C ASN A 140 20.00 29.24 -9.17
N TYR A 141 19.40 29.11 -7.97
CA TYR A 141 18.06 29.61 -7.70
C TYR A 141 18.10 31.13 -7.62
N THR A 142 17.22 31.78 -8.37
CA THR A 142 17.02 33.22 -8.33
C THR A 142 16.18 33.62 -7.11
N GLU A 143 16.22 34.88 -6.73
CA GLU A 143 15.40 35.42 -5.64
C GLU A 143 13.89 35.22 -5.92
N ALA A 144 13.45 35.45 -7.16
CA ALA A 144 12.05 35.25 -7.54
C ALA A 144 11.60 33.79 -7.43
N GLU A 145 12.48 32.82 -7.66
CA GLU A 145 12.17 31.39 -7.47
C GLU A 145 12.05 31.03 -5.99
N TRP A 146 12.94 31.56 -5.16
CA TRP A 146 12.82 31.40 -3.71
C TRP A 146 11.54 32.04 -3.18
N GLU A 147 11.16 33.22 -3.63
CA GLU A 147 9.91 33.86 -3.25
C GLU A 147 8.69 33.04 -3.66
N ALA A 148 8.70 32.43 -4.86
CA ALA A 148 7.62 31.56 -5.32
C ALA A 148 7.47 30.31 -4.44
N ASP A 149 8.59 29.66 -4.11
CA ASP A 149 8.59 28.47 -3.26
C ASP A 149 8.19 28.80 -1.82
N ILE A 150 8.66 29.92 -1.27
CA ILE A 150 8.26 30.43 0.05
C ILE A 150 6.74 30.67 0.08
N ASN A 151 6.22 31.34 -0.94
CA ASN A 151 4.77 31.62 -1.02
C ASN A 151 3.96 30.33 -1.13
N PHE A 152 4.42 29.34 -1.88
CA PHE A 152 3.76 28.03 -1.94
C PHE A 152 3.74 27.36 -0.57
N ILE A 153 4.86 27.33 0.14
CA ILE A 153 4.93 26.72 1.47
C ILE A 153 4.05 27.46 2.48
N LEU A 154 4.02 28.80 2.42
CA LEU A 154 3.12 29.59 3.26
C LEU A 154 1.65 29.29 2.97
N GLN A 155 1.28 29.04 1.71
CA GLN A 155 -0.06 28.59 1.36
C GLN A 155 -0.36 27.20 1.94
N CYS A 156 0.60 26.26 1.90
CA CYS A 156 0.47 24.95 2.54
C CYS A 156 0.27 25.07 4.06
N VAL A 157 1.02 25.95 4.72
CA VAL A 157 0.86 26.22 6.17
C VAL A 157 -0.52 26.79 6.47
N ARG A 158 -0.97 27.77 5.68
CA ARG A 158 -2.33 28.35 5.83
C ARG A 158 -3.41 27.28 5.65
N PHE A 159 -3.27 26.44 4.64
CA PHE A 159 -4.18 25.31 4.41
C PHE A 159 -4.18 24.37 5.63
N TYR A 160 -3.00 23.95 6.09
CA TYR A 160 -2.89 23.10 7.26
C TYR A 160 -3.58 23.69 8.49
N LEU A 161 -3.33 24.97 8.79
CA LEU A 161 -3.93 25.63 9.92
C LEU A 161 -5.46 25.76 9.79
N SER A 162 -5.96 25.97 8.58
CA SER A 162 -7.40 26.00 8.33
C SER A 162 -8.07 24.64 8.54
N VAL A 163 -7.40 23.56 8.15
CA VAL A 163 -7.92 22.19 8.30
C VAL A 163 -7.73 21.68 9.73
N ALA A 164 -6.66 22.07 10.40
CA ALA A 164 -6.40 21.66 11.79
C ALA A 164 -7.46 22.16 12.78
N SER A 165 -8.20 23.22 12.43
CA SER A 165 -9.34 23.71 13.21
C SER A 165 -10.66 22.95 12.94
N LEU A 166 -10.70 22.09 11.93
CA LEU A 166 -11.88 21.29 11.57
C LEU A 166 -11.86 19.95 12.31
N PRO A 167 -13.02 19.37 12.63
CA PRO A 167 -13.13 18.05 13.23
C PRO A 167 -12.79 16.91 12.24
N VAL A 168 -12.36 17.24 11.02
CA VAL A 168 -12.07 16.30 9.95
C VAL A 168 -10.57 16.01 9.92
N LYS A 169 -10.23 14.73 10.12
CA LYS A 169 -8.85 14.25 9.95
C LYS A 169 -8.50 14.14 8.47
N ILE A 170 -7.31 14.61 8.08
CA ILE A 170 -6.78 14.33 6.73
C ILE A 170 -6.53 12.83 6.63
N GLU A 171 -7.24 12.17 5.73
CA GLU A 171 -7.06 10.74 5.50
C GLU A 171 -5.93 10.48 4.48
N PRO A 172 -5.08 9.48 4.75
CA PRO A 172 -4.06 9.06 3.80
C PRO A 172 -4.70 8.39 2.58
N GLN A 173 -3.95 8.33 1.48
CA GLN A 173 -4.34 7.61 0.25
C GLN A 173 -4.30 6.09 0.47
N MET A 174 -5.20 5.58 1.30
CA MET A 174 -5.21 4.19 1.76
C MET A 174 -5.31 3.17 0.63
N GLY A 175 -6.06 3.46 -0.43
CA GLY A 175 -6.21 2.58 -1.59
C GLY A 175 -4.85 2.22 -2.21
N ASN A 176 -4.01 3.22 -2.47
CA ASN A 176 -2.67 3.01 -3.04
C ASN A 176 -1.74 2.23 -2.09
N ILE A 177 -1.87 2.46 -0.78
CA ILE A 177 -1.05 1.78 0.22
C ILE A 177 -1.45 0.31 0.33
N ILE A 178 -2.74 0.03 0.37
CA ILE A 178 -3.29 -1.32 0.40
C ILE A 178 -2.93 -2.08 -0.88
N PHE A 179 -3.04 -1.43 -2.04
CA PHE A 179 -2.64 -1.98 -3.32
C PHE A 179 -1.16 -2.41 -3.33
N ARG A 180 -0.25 -1.52 -2.94
CA ARG A 180 1.19 -1.83 -2.84
C ARG A 180 1.50 -2.91 -1.81
N LYS A 181 0.74 -2.95 -0.71
CA LYS A 181 0.86 -4.02 0.30
C LYS A 181 0.52 -5.37 -0.30
N TYR A 182 -0.58 -5.48 -1.03
CA TYR A 182 -0.99 -6.73 -1.66
C TYR A 182 0.00 -7.18 -2.74
N LEU A 183 0.51 -6.25 -3.55
CA LEU A 183 1.56 -6.55 -4.53
C LEU A 183 2.82 -7.12 -3.86
N ARG A 184 3.28 -6.53 -2.76
CA ARG A 184 4.45 -7.01 -2.03
C ARG A 184 4.21 -8.37 -1.36
N ASP A 185 3.05 -8.58 -0.77
CA ASP A 185 2.74 -9.81 -0.02
C ASP A 185 2.48 -11.00 -0.95
N MET A 186 2.30 -10.75 -2.24
CA MET A 186 2.14 -11.74 -3.29
C MET A 186 3.52 -12.10 -3.87
N SER A 187 3.86 -13.39 -3.87
CA SER A 187 5.10 -13.85 -4.50
C SER A 187 4.97 -13.88 -6.02
N ASP A 188 6.09 -13.71 -6.74
CA ASP A 188 6.10 -13.73 -8.20
C ASP A 188 5.54 -15.05 -8.77
N ASN A 189 5.92 -16.19 -8.19
CA ASN A 189 5.38 -17.50 -8.58
C ASN A 189 3.85 -17.58 -8.36
N PHE A 190 3.31 -16.93 -7.33
CA PHE A 190 1.87 -16.92 -7.11
C PHE A 190 1.18 -16.04 -8.15
N ARG A 191 1.76 -14.90 -8.46
CA ARG A 191 1.23 -13.98 -9.48
C ARG A 191 1.18 -14.66 -10.85
N GLU A 192 2.28 -15.24 -11.29
CA GLU A 192 2.38 -15.95 -12.56
C GLU A 192 1.36 -17.09 -12.65
N TRP A 193 1.25 -17.91 -11.61
CA TRP A 193 0.24 -18.95 -11.52
C TRP A 193 -1.19 -18.38 -11.59
N ALA A 194 -1.48 -17.34 -10.82
CA ALA A 194 -2.82 -16.78 -10.73
C ALA A 194 -3.25 -16.10 -12.05
N GLU A 195 -2.33 -15.40 -12.72
CA GLU A 195 -2.54 -14.82 -14.05
C GLU A 195 -2.86 -15.88 -15.10
N GLY A 196 -2.22 -17.05 -15.03
CA GLY A 196 -2.53 -18.19 -15.91
C GLY A 196 -3.80 -18.92 -15.50
N TYR A 197 -3.99 -19.21 -14.20
CA TYR A 197 -5.11 -20.00 -13.71
C TYR A 197 -6.47 -19.29 -13.80
N PHE A 198 -6.46 -17.94 -13.63
CA PHE A 198 -7.62 -17.07 -13.74
C PHE A 198 -7.59 -16.19 -14.99
N ALA A 199 -6.89 -16.62 -16.04
CA ALA A 199 -6.81 -15.90 -17.31
C ALA A 199 -8.20 -15.67 -17.91
N ILE A 200 -8.34 -14.56 -18.65
CA ILE A 200 -9.50 -14.26 -19.48
C ILE A 200 -9.12 -14.36 -20.96
N ASP A 201 -10.07 -14.78 -21.78
CA ASP A 201 -9.97 -14.74 -23.23
C ASP A 201 -10.24 -13.33 -23.79
N GLU A 202 -10.17 -13.16 -25.09
CA GLU A 202 -10.45 -11.90 -25.79
C GLU A 202 -11.88 -11.37 -25.54
N ASN A 203 -12.81 -12.24 -25.12
CA ASN A 203 -14.20 -11.91 -24.82
C ASN A 203 -14.44 -11.64 -23.33
N GLY A 204 -13.39 -11.75 -22.50
CA GLY A 204 -13.47 -11.55 -21.05
C GLY A 204 -13.96 -12.77 -20.26
N ASN A 205 -14.03 -13.97 -20.88
CA ASN A 205 -14.39 -15.21 -20.20
C ASN A 205 -13.16 -15.95 -19.70
N GLY A 206 -13.30 -16.71 -18.63
CA GLY A 206 -12.25 -17.55 -18.10
C GLY A 206 -12.81 -18.80 -17.42
N ASP A 207 -12.15 -19.96 -17.62
CA ASP A 207 -12.61 -21.26 -17.13
C ASP A 207 -12.74 -21.31 -15.59
N ASN A 208 -11.93 -20.53 -14.89
CA ASN A 208 -11.88 -20.48 -13.43
C ASN A 208 -12.39 -19.16 -12.86
N LEU A 209 -13.23 -18.43 -13.61
CA LEU A 209 -13.87 -17.19 -13.23
C LEU A 209 -15.39 -17.34 -13.26
N ASN A 210 -16.10 -16.58 -12.45
CA ASN A 210 -17.55 -16.56 -12.38
C ASN A 210 -18.16 -17.96 -12.11
N CYS A 211 -17.39 -18.83 -11.44
CA CYS A 211 -17.84 -20.17 -11.07
C CYS A 211 -17.27 -20.60 -9.72
N GLU A 212 -17.92 -21.58 -9.11
CA GLU A 212 -17.47 -22.16 -7.83
C GLU A 212 -16.34 -23.14 -8.06
N ILE A 213 -15.15 -22.88 -7.49
CA ILE A 213 -13.98 -23.73 -7.55
C ILE A 213 -13.70 -24.30 -6.15
N ILE A 214 -13.39 -25.58 -6.06
CA ILE A 214 -12.94 -26.16 -4.79
C ILE A 214 -11.60 -25.51 -4.41
N ARG A 215 -11.58 -24.79 -3.28
CA ARG A 215 -10.40 -24.06 -2.79
C ARG A 215 -9.17 -24.95 -2.66
N GLU A 216 -9.37 -26.19 -2.17
CA GLU A 216 -8.29 -27.18 -2.02
C GLU A 216 -7.69 -27.58 -3.37
N LYS A 217 -8.49 -27.70 -4.45
CA LYS A 217 -7.99 -28.00 -5.81
C LYS A 217 -7.13 -26.88 -6.35
N ALA A 218 -7.57 -25.63 -6.21
CA ALA A 218 -6.78 -24.47 -6.64
C ALA A 218 -5.47 -24.36 -5.85
N TYR A 219 -5.49 -24.65 -4.56
CA TYR A 219 -4.30 -24.68 -3.72
C TYR A 219 -3.31 -25.79 -4.13
N GLU A 220 -3.78 -27.00 -4.40
CA GLU A 220 -2.92 -28.09 -4.86
C GLU A 220 -2.36 -27.86 -6.26
N ASP A 221 -3.12 -27.19 -7.11
CA ASP A 221 -2.66 -26.78 -8.43
C ASP A 221 -1.50 -25.77 -8.31
N TYR A 222 -1.68 -24.73 -7.48
CA TYR A 222 -0.61 -23.79 -7.18
C TYR A 222 0.63 -24.45 -6.58
N LYS A 223 0.46 -25.41 -5.67
CA LYS A 223 1.60 -26.16 -5.11
C LYS A 223 2.39 -26.90 -6.19
N ARG A 224 1.70 -27.51 -7.14
CA ARG A 224 2.34 -28.19 -8.26
C ARG A 224 3.10 -27.23 -9.15
N PHE A 225 2.47 -26.10 -9.49
CA PHE A 225 3.09 -25.06 -10.30
C PHE A 225 4.35 -24.48 -9.63
N SER A 226 4.26 -24.12 -8.37
CA SER A 226 5.35 -23.44 -7.66
C SER A 226 6.52 -24.35 -7.28
N GLY A 227 6.32 -25.67 -7.24
CA GLY A 227 7.31 -26.64 -6.75
C GLY A 227 7.67 -26.49 -5.25
N VAL A 228 7.03 -25.60 -4.52
CA VAL A 228 7.34 -25.29 -3.11
C VAL A 228 6.49 -26.14 -2.18
N SER A 229 7.12 -27.06 -1.45
CA SER A 229 6.43 -28.00 -0.55
C SER A 229 5.82 -27.34 0.70
N LYS A 230 6.33 -26.19 1.16
CA LYS A 230 5.96 -25.59 2.45
C LYS A 230 5.05 -24.36 2.32
N ILE A 231 4.12 -24.35 1.40
CA ILE A 231 3.11 -23.30 1.32
C ILE A 231 1.94 -23.69 2.23
N THR A 232 1.46 -22.77 3.06
CA THR A 232 0.28 -22.98 3.87
C THR A 232 -0.99 -22.50 3.18
N MET A 233 -2.13 -23.12 3.46
CA MET A 233 -3.44 -22.69 2.96
C MET A 233 -3.76 -21.24 3.36
N GLN A 234 -3.30 -20.79 4.54
CA GLN A 234 -3.46 -19.40 4.97
C GLN A 234 -2.68 -18.42 4.07
N LYS A 235 -1.42 -18.77 3.73
CA LYS A 235 -0.60 -17.96 2.82
C LYS A 235 -1.22 -17.90 1.44
N PHE A 236 -1.68 -19.04 0.92
CA PHE A 236 -2.41 -19.12 -0.36
C PHE A 236 -3.62 -18.17 -0.35
N SER A 237 -4.48 -18.27 0.66
CA SER A 237 -5.69 -17.42 0.75
C SER A 237 -5.36 -15.94 0.88
N LYS A 238 -4.27 -15.58 1.57
CA LYS A 238 -3.81 -14.19 1.67
C LYS A 238 -3.35 -13.66 0.31
N GLN A 239 -2.58 -14.48 -0.43
CA GLN A 239 -2.11 -14.10 -1.75
C GLN A 239 -3.26 -14.02 -2.77
N LEU A 240 -4.24 -14.92 -2.67
CA LEU A 240 -5.44 -14.88 -3.53
C LEU A 240 -6.26 -13.60 -3.30
N LYS A 241 -6.44 -13.18 -2.05
CA LYS A 241 -7.07 -11.87 -1.75
C LYS A 241 -6.27 -10.72 -2.37
N GLY A 242 -4.95 -10.79 -2.30
CA GLY A 242 -4.08 -9.79 -2.92
C GLY A 242 -4.26 -9.75 -4.43
N PHE A 243 -4.27 -10.89 -5.09
CA PHE A 243 -4.51 -11.00 -6.53
C PHE A 243 -5.85 -10.39 -6.92
N CYS A 244 -6.94 -10.80 -6.27
CA CYS A 244 -8.27 -10.25 -6.55
C CYS A 244 -8.34 -8.73 -6.37
N PHE A 245 -7.63 -8.17 -5.39
CA PHE A 245 -7.61 -6.73 -5.16
C PHE A 245 -6.79 -5.96 -6.21
N THR A 246 -5.75 -6.58 -6.75
CA THR A 246 -4.81 -5.91 -7.68
C THR A 246 -5.09 -6.19 -9.14
N CYS A 247 -5.97 -7.15 -9.44
CA CYS A 247 -6.31 -7.55 -10.80
C CYS A 247 -7.43 -6.67 -11.37
N ASP A 248 -7.18 -6.07 -12.54
CA ASP A 248 -8.06 -5.05 -13.10
C ASP A 248 -9.44 -5.57 -13.54
N TYR A 249 -9.57 -6.83 -13.91
CA TYR A 249 -10.83 -7.42 -14.38
C TYR A 249 -11.64 -8.11 -13.28
N ILE A 250 -11.10 -8.29 -12.08
CA ILE A 250 -11.82 -8.90 -10.95
C ILE A 250 -12.56 -7.82 -10.14
N ASP A 251 -13.82 -8.08 -9.84
CA ASP A 251 -14.65 -7.27 -8.95
C ASP A 251 -14.45 -7.66 -7.49
N CYS A 252 -14.65 -8.93 -7.16
CA CYS A 252 -14.50 -9.41 -5.79
C CYS A 252 -14.19 -10.91 -5.70
N LEU A 253 -13.67 -11.31 -4.53
CA LEU A 253 -13.51 -12.70 -4.10
C LEU A 253 -14.65 -13.08 -3.17
N ASN A 254 -15.35 -14.16 -3.47
CA ASN A 254 -16.45 -14.69 -2.67
C ASN A 254 -17.54 -13.65 -2.41
N PRO A 255 -18.40 -13.34 -3.39
CA PRO A 255 -19.52 -12.41 -3.23
C PRO A 255 -20.41 -12.79 -2.04
N GLU A 256 -20.90 -11.80 -1.29
CA GLU A 256 -21.65 -12.00 -0.05
C GLU A 256 -22.91 -12.85 -0.24
N GLU A 257 -23.58 -12.70 -1.38
CA GLU A 257 -24.80 -13.45 -1.74
C GLU A 257 -24.56 -14.96 -1.90
N LEU A 258 -23.33 -15.39 -2.11
CA LEU A 258 -22.95 -16.81 -2.19
C LEU A 258 -22.55 -17.40 -0.83
N HIS A 259 -22.40 -16.59 0.20
CA HIS A 259 -21.96 -17.05 1.51
C HIS A 259 -23.00 -17.99 2.15
N THR A 260 -22.51 -19.08 2.73
CA THR A 260 -23.37 -20.06 3.43
C THR A 260 -23.18 -20.01 4.94
N SER A 261 -21.94 -19.85 5.43
CA SER A 261 -21.64 -19.78 6.85
C SER A 261 -20.31 -19.09 7.11
N GLY A 262 -20.32 -18.10 8.02
CA GLY A 262 -19.10 -17.44 8.49
C GLY A 262 -18.29 -16.76 7.38
N GLY A 263 -18.95 -16.17 6.38
CA GLY A 263 -18.29 -15.52 5.24
C GLY A 263 -17.61 -16.48 4.26
N ARG A 264 -18.00 -17.76 4.27
CA ARG A 264 -17.45 -18.80 3.41
C ARG A 264 -18.53 -19.41 2.52
N ILE A 265 -18.13 -19.89 1.36
CA ILE A 265 -18.97 -20.66 0.45
C ILE A 265 -18.68 -22.15 0.71
N LEU A 266 -19.65 -22.86 1.29
CA LEU A 266 -19.52 -24.28 1.62
C LEU A 266 -20.52 -25.09 0.78
N ARG A 267 -20.02 -26.14 0.12
CA ARG A 267 -20.88 -27.06 -0.68
C ARG A 267 -20.65 -28.50 -0.25
N ARG A 268 -21.71 -29.29 -0.30
CA ARG A 268 -21.62 -30.75 -0.12
C ARG A 268 -21.41 -31.40 -1.47
N ILE A 269 -20.25 -31.96 -1.67
CA ILE A 269 -19.83 -32.60 -2.92
C ILE A 269 -19.67 -34.10 -2.65
N GLU A 270 -20.14 -34.94 -3.57
CA GLU A 270 -19.91 -36.37 -3.50
C GLU A 270 -18.45 -36.68 -3.86
N ASP A 271 -17.78 -37.38 -2.97
CA ASP A 271 -16.42 -37.82 -3.21
C ASP A 271 -16.45 -38.96 -4.25
N PRO A 272 -15.71 -38.84 -5.37
CA PRO A 272 -15.79 -39.80 -6.48
C PRO A 272 -15.29 -41.19 -6.15
N ILE A 273 -14.53 -41.35 -5.06
CA ILE A 273 -13.95 -42.63 -4.65
C ILE A 273 -14.82 -43.31 -3.57
N THR A 274 -15.25 -42.53 -2.58
CA THR A 274 -15.96 -43.06 -1.41
C THR A 274 -17.48 -42.94 -1.54
N HIS A 275 -18.02 -42.24 -2.53
CA HIS A 275 -19.41 -41.88 -2.74
C HIS A 275 -20.09 -41.21 -1.52
N LYS A 276 -19.27 -40.68 -0.57
CA LYS A 276 -19.76 -39.94 0.59
C LYS A 276 -19.84 -38.44 0.26
N LYS A 277 -20.88 -37.79 0.74
CA LYS A 277 -21.00 -36.35 0.69
C LYS A 277 -20.06 -35.69 1.69
N VAL A 278 -19.04 -35.01 1.20
CA VAL A 278 -18.02 -34.26 1.97
C VAL A 278 -18.26 -32.77 1.82
N GLN A 279 -18.19 -32.04 2.91
CA GLN A 279 -18.27 -30.58 2.84
C GLN A 279 -16.94 -30.01 2.36
N LYS A 280 -16.98 -29.23 1.27
CA LYS A 280 -15.82 -28.55 0.71
C LYS A 280 -16.04 -27.04 0.74
N GLU A 281 -14.96 -26.31 0.97
CA GLU A 281 -14.92 -24.86 0.85
C GLU A 281 -14.64 -24.48 -0.60
N MET A 282 -15.45 -23.57 -1.11
CA MET A 282 -15.34 -23.06 -2.48
C MET A 282 -14.70 -21.67 -2.47
N ILE A 283 -14.11 -21.30 -3.58
CA ILE A 283 -13.75 -19.92 -3.93
C ILE A 283 -14.52 -19.53 -5.18
N TYR A 284 -14.85 -18.26 -5.28
CA TYR A 284 -15.54 -17.66 -6.43
C TYR A 284 -14.91 -16.31 -6.71
N LEU A 285 -14.35 -16.15 -7.90
CA LEU A 285 -13.80 -14.88 -8.36
C LEU A 285 -14.80 -14.29 -9.38
N ARG A 286 -15.45 -13.20 -8.98
CA ARG A 286 -16.39 -12.48 -9.85
C ARG A 286 -15.63 -11.47 -10.70
N THR A 287 -15.89 -11.48 -12.00
CA THR A 287 -15.38 -10.44 -12.90
C THR A 287 -16.23 -9.17 -12.82
N LYS A 288 -15.63 -8.02 -13.16
CA LYS A 288 -16.34 -6.75 -13.27
C LYS A 288 -17.45 -6.83 -14.31
N GLN A 289 -17.23 -7.56 -15.41
CA GLN A 289 -18.23 -7.77 -16.45
C GLN A 289 -19.47 -8.49 -15.90
N GLU A 290 -19.29 -9.57 -15.14
CA GLU A 290 -20.43 -10.25 -14.50
C GLU A 290 -21.15 -9.35 -13.50
N ALA A 291 -20.39 -8.61 -12.67
CA ALA A 291 -20.97 -7.67 -11.72
C ALA A 291 -21.83 -6.60 -12.40
N ASP A 292 -21.39 -6.09 -13.54
CA ASP A 292 -22.14 -5.11 -14.32
C ASP A 292 -23.37 -5.72 -14.98
N CYS A 293 -23.30 -6.97 -15.48
CA CYS A 293 -24.45 -7.70 -16.00
C CYS A 293 -25.51 -7.97 -14.91
N LEU A 294 -25.08 -8.25 -13.69
CA LEU A 294 -26.01 -8.45 -12.57
C LEU A 294 -26.70 -7.15 -12.14
N LYS A 295 -26.03 -6.01 -12.24
CA LYS A 295 -26.63 -4.68 -11.95
C LYS A 295 -27.57 -4.21 -13.05
N ASN A 296 -27.27 -4.53 -14.31
CA ASN A 296 -27.99 -4.14 -15.51
C ASN A 296 -28.30 -5.37 -16.37
N PRO A 297 -29.27 -6.22 -15.96
CA PRO A 297 -29.57 -7.41 -16.71
C PRO A 297 -30.01 -7.05 -18.14
N PRO A 298 -29.56 -7.79 -19.17
CA PRO A 298 -29.99 -7.57 -20.55
C PRO A 298 -31.49 -7.69 -20.64
N PRO A 299 -32.15 -6.93 -21.53
CA PRO A 299 -33.60 -7.01 -21.71
C PRO A 299 -33.98 -8.46 -22.09
N PRO A 300 -35.12 -8.95 -21.58
CA PRO A 300 -35.60 -10.30 -21.90
C PRO A 300 -35.71 -10.46 -23.43
N PRO A 301 -35.39 -11.63 -23.97
CA PRO A 301 -35.52 -11.87 -25.39
C PRO A 301 -36.97 -11.60 -25.82
N PRO A 302 -37.21 -11.01 -27.01
CA PRO A 302 -38.54 -10.71 -27.47
C PRO A 302 -39.37 -12.00 -27.47
N THR A 303 -40.52 -11.95 -26.79
CA THR A 303 -41.49 -13.04 -26.73
C THR A 303 -41.85 -13.38 -28.16
N GLN A 304 -41.51 -14.57 -28.66
CA GLN A 304 -41.92 -15.02 -29.97
C GLN A 304 -43.46 -14.98 -30.01
N ALA A 305 -44.01 -14.17 -30.90
CA ALA A 305 -45.44 -14.15 -31.12
C ALA A 305 -45.88 -15.57 -31.51
N PRO A 306 -47.04 -16.06 -30.98
CA PRO A 306 -47.54 -17.36 -31.38
C PRO A 306 -47.74 -17.39 -32.89
N LEU A 307 -47.18 -18.41 -33.52
CA LEU A 307 -47.38 -18.62 -34.96
C LEU A 307 -48.87 -18.68 -35.26
N PRO A 308 -49.36 -17.93 -36.24
CA PRO A 308 -50.74 -18.07 -36.65
C PRO A 308 -50.95 -19.44 -37.31
N PHE A 309 -51.81 -20.23 -36.73
CA PHE A 309 -52.30 -21.46 -37.34
C PHE A 309 -53.16 -21.17 -38.55
#